data_08910b98dd1d891ef6dd9a128d1ff425
#
_entry.id   08910b98dd1d891ef6dd9a128d1ff425
#
_cell.length_a   1.000
_cell.length_b   1.000
_cell.length_c   1.000
_cell.angle_alpha   90.00
_cell.angle_beta   90.00
_cell.angle_gamma   90.00
#
_symmetry.space_group_name_H-M   'P 1'
#
loop_
_entity.id
_entity.type
_entity.pdbx_description
1 polymer ?
#
loop_
_entity_poly.entity_id
_entity_poly.type
_entity_poly.pdbx_seq_one_letter_code
_entity_poly.pdbx_strand_id
1 'polypeptide(L)'
;MKNKLLNQIKNYFKNNDEVASVYLFGSAASAKEKAASDIDIAILLKPNFNPYKPSDIQLKIMSDLEMLLKKRVDVVLLNSADPILEHQIRKHGIILIDKAPDTRIAYETDARKKYFDFTYRHNNYMKTLKDRILQAAR
;
A
#
# COMPACT_ATOMS: atom_id res chain seq x y z
N MET A 1 -12.21 4.64 -20.23
CA MET A 1 -12.50 5.09 -18.87
C MET A 1 -11.33 4.83 -17.93
N LYS A 2 -10.80 3.62 -17.91
CA LYS A 2 -9.66 3.26 -17.05
C LYS A 2 -8.42 4.13 -17.34
N ASN A 3 -8.09 4.35 -18.61
CA ASN A 3 -6.92 5.14 -18.99
C ASN A 3 -7.04 6.61 -18.57
N LYS A 4 -8.23 7.19 -18.66
CA LYS A 4 -8.47 8.56 -18.22
C LYS A 4 -8.27 8.69 -16.70
N LEU A 5 -8.80 7.75 -15.95
CA LEU A 5 -8.66 7.68 -14.49
C LEU A 5 -7.20 7.59 -14.08
N LEU A 6 -6.46 6.67 -14.69
CA LEU A 6 -5.04 6.47 -14.40
C LEU A 6 -4.22 7.73 -14.74
N ASN A 7 -4.53 8.39 -15.85
CA ASN A 7 -3.84 9.62 -16.23
C ASN A 7 -4.11 10.75 -15.24
N GLN A 8 -5.33 10.86 -14.74
CA GLN A 8 -5.67 11.86 -13.73
C GLN A 8 -4.88 11.62 -12.44
N ILE A 9 -4.76 10.37 -12.02
CA ILE A 9 -3.97 10.01 -10.83
C ILE A 9 -2.50 10.33 -11.05
N LYS A 10 -1.95 9.95 -12.19
CA LYS A 10 -0.55 10.22 -12.53
C LYS A 10 -0.26 11.73 -12.54
N ASN A 11 -1.15 12.52 -13.14
CA ASN A 11 -0.98 13.97 -13.20
C ASN A 11 -1.02 14.60 -11.80
N TYR A 12 -1.90 14.12 -10.94
CA TYR A 12 -1.96 14.59 -9.56
C TYR A 12 -0.63 14.38 -8.84
N PHE A 13 -0.08 13.18 -8.91
CA PHE A 13 1.16 12.86 -8.20
C PHE A 13 2.41 13.45 -8.85
N LYS A 14 2.32 13.86 -10.09
CA LYS A 14 3.45 14.46 -10.81
C LYS A 14 4.01 15.68 -10.09
N ASN A 15 3.14 16.45 -9.45
CA ASN A 15 3.50 17.67 -8.73
C ASN A 15 3.62 17.47 -7.22
N ASN A 16 3.49 16.24 -6.74
CA ASN A 16 3.57 15.94 -5.31
C ASN A 16 4.96 15.39 -4.99
N ASP A 17 5.84 16.26 -4.48
CA ASP A 17 7.24 15.93 -4.24
C ASP A 17 7.46 15.00 -3.04
N GLU A 18 6.47 14.83 -2.20
CA GLU A 18 6.56 14.02 -0.98
C GLU A 18 6.51 12.53 -1.26
N VAL A 19 5.94 12.16 -2.40
CA VAL A 19 5.66 10.76 -2.75
C VAL A 19 6.78 10.20 -3.63
N ALA A 20 7.35 9.08 -3.21
CA ALA A 20 8.36 8.36 -3.99
C ALA A 20 7.73 7.43 -5.02
N SER A 21 6.69 6.69 -4.62
CA SER A 21 6.04 5.73 -5.50
C SER A 21 4.56 5.60 -5.16
N VAL A 22 3.77 5.22 -6.16
CA VAL A 22 2.34 4.97 -6.01
C VAL A 22 1.99 3.62 -6.62
N TYR A 23 1.30 2.80 -5.85
CA TYR A 23 0.81 1.50 -6.30
C TYR A 23 -0.71 1.57 -6.41
N LEU A 24 -1.24 0.97 -7.45
CA LEU A 24 -2.67 0.73 -7.60
C LEU A 24 -2.95 -0.71 -7.23
N PHE A 25 -3.93 -0.94 -6.36
CA PHE A 25 -4.27 -2.30 -5.94
C PHE A 25 -5.79 -2.47 -5.85
N GLY A 26 -6.24 -3.62 -5.38
CA GLY A 26 -7.66 -3.92 -5.28
C GLY A 26 -8.29 -4.11 -6.65
N SER A 27 -9.57 -3.81 -6.79
CA SER A 27 -10.34 -4.03 -8.01
C SER A 27 -9.84 -3.20 -9.19
N ALA A 28 -9.32 -2.01 -8.94
CA ALA A 28 -8.81 -1.12 -9.99
C ALA A 28 -7.55 -1.64 -10.66
N ALA A 29 -6.78 -2.51 -9.97
CA ALA A 29 -5.58 -3.14 -10.53
C ALA A 29 -5.90 -4.41 -11.31
N SER A 30 -7.13 -4.91 -11.23
CA SER A 30 -7.55 -6.16 -11.87
C SER A 30 -8.54 -5.88 -13.00
N ALA A 31 -8.77 -6.91 -13.84
CA ALA A 31 -9.75 -6.84 -14.91
C ALA A 31 -11.21 -6.85 -14.40
N LYS A 32 -11.41 -6.99 -13.10
CA LYS A 32 -12.73 -7.06 -12.46
C LYS A 32 -13.26 -5.70 -12.03
N GLU A 33 -12.64 -4.62 -12.48
CA GLU A 33 -13.08 -3.27 -12.14
C GLU A 33 -14.51 -3.01 -12.61
N LYS A 34 -15.32 -2.49 -11.70
CA LYS A 34 -16.67 -1.99 -12.01
C LYS A 34 -16.66 -0.47 -11.90
N ALA A 35 -17.52 0.19 -12.67
CA ALA A 35 -17.58 1.66 -12.71
C ALA A 35 -17.83 2.28 -11.33
N ALA A 36 -18.50 1.55 -10.42
CA ALA A 36 -18.82 2.02 -9.08
C ALA A 36 -17.79 1.58 -8.02
N SER A 37 -16.72 0.88 -8.42
CA SER A 37 -15.72 0.39 -7.48
C SER A 37 -14.89 1.54 -6.90
N ASP A 38 -14.51 1.40 -5.62
CA ASP A 38 -13.60 2.30 -4.95
C ASP A 38 -12.21 2.18 -5.60
N ILE A 39 -11.45 3.24 -5.49
CA ILE A 39 -10.06 3.26 -5.95
C ILE A 39 -9.17 3.01 -4.74
N ASP A 40 -8.33 1.98 -4.82
CA ASP A 40 -7.40 1.62 -3.76
C ASP A 40 -5.98 1.95 -4.24
N ILE A 41 -5.33 2.89 -3.58
CA ILE A 41 -3.93 3.23 -3.86
C ILE A 41 -3.09 3.13 -2.60
N ALA A 42 -1.82 2.80 -2.80
CA ALA A 42 -0.83 2.81 -1.75
C ALA A 42 0.29 3.77 -2.13
N ILE A 43 0.71 4.58 -1.20
CA ILE A 43 1.76 5.56 -1.42
C ILE A 43 2.97 5.24 -0.55
N LEU A 44 4.14 5.43 -1.12
CA LEU A 44 5.40 5.38 -0.40
C LEU A 44 5.94 6.81 -0.34
N LEU A 45 6.07 7.34 0.86
CA LEU A 45 6.62 8.68 1.06
C LEU A 45 8.15 8.61 1.08
N LYS A 46 8.78 9.67 0.58
CA LYS A 46 10.22 9.82 0.66
C LYS A 46 10.66 9.97 2.12
N PRO A 47 11.82 9.43 2.51
CA PRO A 47 12.32 9.58 3.87
C PRO A 47 12.71 11.05 4.16
N ASN A 48 12.53 11.47 5.40
CA ASN A 48 12.93 12.78 5.91
C ASN A 48 12.35 13.97 5.16
N PHE A 49 11.16 13.79 4.58
CA PHE A 49 10.70 14.77 3.62
C PHE A 49 9.96 15.94 4.22
N ASN A 50 9.31 15.83 5.39
CA ASN A 50 8.33 16.86 5.68
C ASN A 50 8.09 17.10 7.16
N PRO A 51 7.90 18.39 7.55
CA PRO A 51 7.41 18.72 8.88
C PRO A 51 5.96 18.27 9.13
N TYR A 52 5.19 17.94 8.08
CA TYR A 52 3.82 17.46 8.23
C TYR A 52 3.79 15.99 8.61
N LYS A 53 2.85 15.63 9.48
CA LYS A 53 2.67 14.23 9.87
C LYS A 53 2.24 13.39 8.66
N PRO A 54 2.75 12.14 8.53
CA PRO A 54 2.35 11.27 7.43
C PRO A 54 0.83 11.07 7.32
N SER A 55 0.12 11.02 8.43
CA SER A 55 -1.34 10.89 8.43
C SER A 55 -2.03 12.10 7.79
N ASP A 56 -1.50 13.31 7.98
CA ASP A 56 -2.06 14.51 7.37
C ASP A 56 -1.87 14.49 5.86
N ILE A 57 -0.71 14.03 5.40
CA ILE A 57 -0.42 13.86 3.97
C ILE A 57 -1.37 12.84 3.36
N GLN A 58 -1.58 11.72 4.04
CA GLN A 58 -2.50 10.66 3.61
C GLN A 58 -3.93 11.19 3.44
N LEU A 59 -4.43 11.92 4.44
CA LEU A 59 -5.78 12.49 4.40
C LEU A 59 -5.94 13.53 3.31
N LYS A 60 -4.92 14.37 3.12
CA LYS A 60 -4.93 15.37 2.05
C LYS A 60 -5.01 14.72 0.68
N ILE A 61 -4.18 13.71 0.43
CA ILE A 61 -4.17 12.99 -0.85
C ILE A 61 -5.51 12.33 -1.10
N MET A 62 -6.06 11.68 -0.09
CA MET A 62 -7.37 11.03 -0.18
C MET A 62 -8.46 12.02 -0.56
N SER A 63 -8.51 13.16 0.14
CA SER A 63 -9.48 14.21 -0.11
C SER A 63 -9.33 14.82 -1.50
N ASP A 64 -8.10 15.12 -1.91
CA ASP A 64 -7.82 15.71 -3.23
C ASP A 64 -8.24 14.77 -4.35
N LEU A 65 -7.92 13.48 -4.23
CA LEU A 65 -8.25 12.49 -5.25
C LEU A 65 -9.75 12.21 -5.32
N GLU A 66 -10.42 12.17 -4.18
CA GLU A 66 -11.88 12.00 -4.18
C GLU A 66 -12.58 13.15 -4.91
N MET A 67 -12.13 14.37 -4.70
CA MET A 67 -12.66 15.54 -5.41
C MET A 67 -12.36 15.47 -6.90
N LEU A 68 -11.16 15.05 -7.25
CA LEU A 68 -10.71 14.99 -8.65
C LEU A 68 -11.42 13.87 -9.44
N LEU A 69 -11.50 12.68 -8.83
CA LEU A 69 -12.00 11.50 -9.50
C LEU A 69 -13.50 11.28 -9.33
N LYS A 70 -14.11 11.99 -8.38
CA LYS A 70 -15.54 11.83 -8.03
C LYS A 70 -15.90 10.39 -7.68
N LYS A 71 -14.95 9.71 -7.01
CA LYS A 71 -15.08 8.34 -6.52
C LYS A 71 -14.49 8.27 -5.13
N ARG A 72 -14.87 7.25 -4.37
CA ARG A 72 -14.21 6.93 -3.12
C ARG A 72 -12.79 6.47 -3.39
N VAL A 73 -11.86 7.02 -2.64
CA VAL A 73 -10.43 6.68 -2.76
C VAL A 73 -9.91 6.27 -1.39
N ASP A 74 -9.44 5.05 -1.29
CA ASP A 74 -8.73 4.58 -0.10
C ASP A 74 -7.23 4.70 -0.33
N VAL A 75 -6.55 5.36 0.60
CA VAL A 75 -5.12 5.59 0.53
C VAL A 75 -4.45 4.86 1.67
N VAL A 76 -3.56 3.94 1.33
CA VAL A 76 -2.73 3.22 2.30
C VAL A 76 -1.34 3.84 2.30
N LEU A 77 -0.82 4.11 3.49
CA LEU A 77 0.54 4.61 3.66
C LEU A 77 1.48 3.42 3.87
N LEU A 78 2.30 3.11 2.85
CA LEU A 78 3.19 1.94 2.91
C LEU A 78 4.25 2.06 3.99
N ASN A 79 4.64 3.29 4.33
CA ASN A 79 5.64 3.54 5.37
C ASN A 79 5.23 2.99 6.74
N SER A 80 3.94 2.81 6.97
CA SER A 80 3.41 2.32 8.25
C SER A 80 2.42 1.16 8.10
N ALA A 81 2.32 0.56 6.91
CA ALA A 81 1.42 -0.58 6.70
C ALA A 81 1.93 -1.82 7.42
N ASP A 82 0.99 -2.67 7.88
CA ASP A 82 1.40 -3.94 8.47
C ASP A 82 1.99 -4.87 7.40
N PRO A 83 2.82 -5.85 7.82
CA PRO A 83 3.53 -6.69 6.85
C PRO A 83 2.65 -7.51 5.94
N ILE A 84 1.47 -7.92 6.38
CA ILE A 84 0.55 -8.72 5.57
C ILE A 84 -0.08 -7.87 4.48
N LEU A 85 -0.59 -6.69 4.84
CA LEU A 85 -1.18 -5.76 3.88
C LEU A 85 -0.14 -5.29 2.87
N GLU A 86 1.05 -4.92 3.35
CA GLU A 86 2.15 -4.50 2.48
C GLU A 86 2.49 -5.60 1.46
N HIS A 87 2.59 -6.83 1.92
CA HIS A 87 2.89 -7.97 1.05
C HIS A 87 1.82 -8.16 -0.03
N GLN A 88 0.54 -8.05 0.32
CA GLN A 88 -0.56 -8.19 -0.64
C GLN A 88 -0.52 -7.07 -1.69
N ILE A 89 -0.23 -5.85 -1.28
CA ILE A 89 -0.12 -4.71 -2.19
C ILE A 89 1.05 -4.91 -3.14
N ARG A 90 2.20 -5.28 -2.63
CA ARG A 90 3.41 -5.49 -3.42
C ARG A 90 3.26 -6.65 -4.41
N LYS A 91 2.57 -7.72 -3.99
CA LYS A 91 2.38 -8.92 -4.82
C LYS A 91 1.34 -8.72 -5.92
N HIS A 92 0.23 -8.06 -5.60
CA HIS A 92 -0.92 -7.99 -6.51
C HIS A 92 -1.15 -6.62 -7.12
N GLY A 93 -0.52 -5.59 -6.57
CA GLY A 93 -0.66 -4.24 -7.09
C GLY A 93 0.23 -3.98 -8.30
N ILE A 94 -0.04 -2.88 -8.97
CA ILE A 94 0.78 -2.40 -10.07
C ILE A 94 1.40 -1.06 -9.67
N ILE A 95 2.65 -0.85 -10.06
CA ILE A 95 3.34 0.41 -9.82
C ILE A 95 2.83 1.40 -10.86
N LEU A 96 2.13 2.42 -10.37
CA LEU A 96 1.56 3.43 -11.23
C LEU A 96 2.54 4.58 -11.47
N ILE A 97 3.28 4.95 -10.43
CA ILE A 97 4.28 6.02 -10.47
C ILE A 97 5.49 5.58 -9.67
N ASP A 98 6.67 5.85 -10.21
CA ASP A 98 7.95 5.49 -9.58
C ASP A 98 8.94 6.63 -9.78
N LYS A 99 8.86 7.65 -8.91
CA LYS A 99 9.70 8.84 -8.99
C LYS A 99 11.06 8.66 -8.36
N ALA A 100 11.18 7.74 -7.42
CA ALA A 100 12.43 7.47 -6.70
C ALA A 100 12.65 5.97 -6.63
N PRO A 101 13.08 5.34 -7.74
CA PRO A 101 13.27 3.88 -7.78
C PRO A 101 14.21 3.35 -6.72
N ASP A 102 15.28 4.07 -6.39
CA ASP A 102 16.22 3.63 -5.36
C ASP A 102 15.56 3.58 -3.98
N THR A 103 14.75 4.57 -3.67
CA THR A 103 13.95 4.59 -2.43
C THR A 103 12.97 3.42 -2.40
N ARG A 104 12.28 3.19 -3.50
CA ARG A 104 11.31 2.10 -3.61
C ARG A 104 11.98 0.73 -3.44
N ILE A 105 13.10 0.51 -4.12
CA ILE A 105 13.83 -0.77 -4.05
C ILE A 105 14.32 -1.04 -2.64
N ALA A 106 14.90 -0.03 -1.98
CA ALA A 106 15.34 -0.15 -0.59
C ALA A 106 14.17 -0.48 0.35
N TYR A 107 13.05 0.21 0.15
CA TYR A 107 11.82 -0.06 0.91
C TYR A 107 11.34 -1.50 0.69
N GLU A 108 11.23 -1.94 -0.55
CA GLU A 108 10.74 -3.28 -0.87
C GLU A 108 11.65 -4.38 -0.32
N THR A 109 12.96 -4.16 -0.35
CA THR A 109 13.92 -5.10 0.22
C THR A 109 13.70 -5.25 1.72
N ASP A 110 13.55 -4.13 2.43
CA ASP A 110 13.27 -4.13 3.86
C ASP A 110 11.91 -4.77 4.18
N ALA A 111 10.91 -4.46 3.38
CA ALA A 111 9.55 -5.00 3.54
C ALA A 111 9.52 -6.53 3.37
N ARG A 112 10.29 -7.06 2.43
CA ARG A 112 10.39 -8.51 2.24
C ARG A 112 11.00 -9.19 3.46
N LYS A 113 12.03 -8.60 4.05
CA LYS A 113 12.64 -9.11 5.28
C LYS A 113 11.65 -9.10 6.43
N LYS A 114 10.93 -8.01 6.60
CA LYS A 114 9.92 -7.88 7.65
C LYS A 114 8.79 -8.88 7.48
N TYR A 115 8.34 -9.08 6.26
CA TYR A 115 7.30 -10.07 5.97
C TYR A 115 7.77 -11.47 6.27
N PHE A 116 8.99 -11.82 5.85
CA PHE A 116 9.59 -13.13 6.12
C PHE A 116 9.68 -13.39 7.63
N ASP A 117 10.21 -12.42 8.38
CA ASP A 117 10.34 -12.54 9.84
C ASP A 117 8.96 -12.67 10.52
N PHE A 118 7.99 -11.89 10.05
CA PHE A 118 6.64 -11.93 10.58
C PHE A 118 6.00 -13.32 10.37
N THR A 119 6.08 -13.86 9.16
CA THR A 119 5.49 -15.18 8.86
C THR A 119 6.19 -16.30 9.63
N TYR A 120 7.50 -16.20 9.76
CA TYR A 120 8.26 -17.18 10.55
C TYR A 120 7.83 -17.21 12.01
N ARG A 121 7.74 -16.04 12.64
CA ARG A 121 7.30 -15.92 14.04
C ARG A 121 5.84 -16.36 14.20
N HIS A 122 5.00 -15.96 13.29
CA HIS A 122 3.58 -16.32 13.34
C HIS A 122 3.39 -17.82 13.23
N ASN A 123 4.07 -18.48 12.29
CA ASN A 123 3.98 -19.93 12.12
C ASN A 123 4.50 -20.67 13.36
N ASN A 124 5.59 -20.21 13.95
CA ASN A 124 6.11 -20.81 15.18
C ASN A 124 5.17 -20.63 16.34
N TYR A 125 4.58 -19.43 16.48
CA TYR A 125 3.60 -19.18 17.54
C TYR A 125 2.39 -20.09 17.39
N MET A 126 1.85 -20.21 16.18
CA MET A 126 0.68 -21.05 15.93
C MET A 126 0.97 -22.52 16.19
N LYS A 127 2.16 -22.99 15.85
CA LYS A 127 2.59 -24.35 16.13
C LYS A 127 2.65 -24.61 17.64
N THR A 128 3.26 -23.72 18.40
CA THR A 128 3.35 -23.83 19.85
C THR A 128 1.98 -23.82 20.51
N LEU A 129 1.10 -22.93 20.03
CA LEU A 129 -0.26 -22.84 20.55
C LEU A 129 -1.04 -24.13 20.28
N LYS A 130 -0.91 -24.68 19.08
CA LYS A 130 -1.55 -25.94 18.71
C LYS A 130 -1.06 -27.07 19.61
N ASP A 131 0.24 -27.16 19.84
CA ASP A 131 0.83 -28.19 20.71
C ASP A 131 0.29 -28.09 22.15
N ARG A 132 0.19 -26.86 22.68
CA ARG A 132 -0.38 -26.63 24.00
C ARG A 132 -1.84 -27.07 24.09
N ILE A 133 -2.64 -26.75 23.07
CA ILE A 133 -4.05 -27.12 23.02
C ILE A 133 -4.18 -28.66 22.99
N LEU A 134 -3.38 -29.33 22.18
CA LEU A 134 -3.41 -30.80 22.09
C LEU A 134 -2.96 -31.47 23.39
N GLN A 135 -1.98 -30.91 24.07
CA GLN A 135 -1.55 -31.43 25.37
C GLN A 135 -2.62 -31.26 26.45
N ALA A 136 -3.30 -30.13 26.44
CA ALA A 136 -4.38 -29.86 27.40
C ALA A 136 -5.61 -30.76 27.18
N ALA A 137 -5.81 -31.24 25.95
CA ALA A 137 -6.93 -32.11 25.60
C ALA A 137 -6.69 -33.56 25.95
N ARG A 138 -5.49 -33.91 26.39
CA ARG A 138 -5.15 -35.28 26.87
C ARG A 138 -5.41 -35.37 28.40
#